data_7819e1fbdf292ceeb6adb7bfff626d36
#
_entry.id   7819e1fbdf292ceeb6adb7bfff626d36
#
_cell.length_a   1.000
_cell.length_b   1.000
_cell.length_c   1.000
_cell.angle_alpha   90.00
_cell.angle_beta   90.00
_cell.angle_gamma   90.00
#
_symmetry.space_group_name_H-M   'P 1'
#
loop_
_entity.id
_entity.type
_entity.pdbx_description
1 polymer ?
#
loop_
_entity_poly.entity_id
_entity_poly.type
_entity_poly.pdbx_seq_one_letter_code
_entity_poly.pdbx_strand_id
1 'polypeptide(L)'
;MNFKILDKNNKQEVVTLFTDTFSSSEGEEEGRIIGNLASKLSTNINNKEIIAVGAYKNESIIGAIFFTILSFNEPILVYMLAPVAVSTKHQGMGIGQALINHGLKELKSRSVSVAITYGDPSFYSKVGFKSLSEQVIQAPLKLSMPEGWLGQSLTDKPIPTIKERPICVEEFNAPALW
;
A
#
# COMPACT_ATOMS: atom_id res chain seq x y z
N MET A 1 16.05 8.22 -11.62
CA MET A 1 15.18 7.78 -10.53
C MET A 1 15.63 6.42 -10.03
N ASN A 2 15.72 6.23 -8.75
CA ASN A 2 16.05 4.95 -8.14
C ASN A 2 15.07 4.62 -7.01
N PHE A 3 14.96 3.33 -6.67
CA PHE A 3 14.10 2.84 -5.60
C PHE A 3 14.93 2.33 -4.43
N LYS A 4 14.44 2.55 -3.21
CA LYS A 4 15.10 2.10 -1.98
C LYS A 4 14.09 1.50 -1.04
N ILE A 5 14.46 0.44 -0.34
CA ILE A 5 13.74 -0.04 0.83
C ILE A 5 13.95 0.98 1.93
N LEU A 6 12.85 1.45 2.53
CA LEU A 6 12.88 2.47 3.57
C LEU A 6 12.97 1.82 4.95
N ASP A 7 13.50 2.59 5.90
CA ASP A 7 13.53 2.22 7.32
C ASP A 7 13.04 3.38 8.20
N LYS A 8 13.15 3.23 9.50
CA LYS A 8 12.68 4.24 10.47
C LYS A 8 13.36 5.60 10.31
N ASN A 9 14.57 5.63 9.77
CA ASN A 9 15.31 6.89 9.56
C ASN A 9 14.70 7.75 8.45
N ASN A 10 13.88 7.17 7.58
CA ASN A 10 13.21 7.89 6.51
C ASN A 10 11.87 8.52 6.94
N LYS A 11 11.47 8.37 8.21
CA LYS A 11 10.16 8.79 8.70
C LYS A 11 9.84 10.23 8.35
N GLN A 12 10.76 11.17 8.63
CA GLN A 12 10.50 12.59 8.43
C GLN A 12 10.14 12.93 6.97
N GLU A 13 10.94 12.45 6.03
CA GLU A 13 10.71 12.72 4.61
C GLU A 13 9.44 12.03 4.10
N VAL A 14 9.16 10.82 4.59
CA VAL A 14 7.95 10.07 4.22
C VAL A 14 6.69 10.77 4.73
N VAL A 15 6.66 11.18 5.99
CA VAL A 15 5.51 11.87 6.58
C VAL A 15 5.24 13.19 5.84
N THR A 16 6.27 13.96 5.55
CA THR A 16 6.15 15.21 4.79
C THR A 16 5.57 14.92 3.40
N LEU A 17 6.08 13.92 2.70
CA LEU A 17 5.59 13.54 1.36
C LEU A 17 4.09 13.21 1.38
N PHE A 18 3.66 12.35 2.29
CA PHE A 18 2.25 11.94 2.38
C PHE A 18 1.34 13.11 2.79
N THR A 19 1.74 13.86 3.80
CA THR A 19 0.97 15.02 4.28
C THR A 19 0.76 16.05 3.16
N ASP A 20 1.83 16.44 2.49
CA ASP A 20 1.78 17.46 1.45
C ASP A 20 1.00 16.98 0.22
N THR A 21 1.22 15.74 -0.19
CA THR A 21 0.55 15.17 -1.36
C THR A 21 -0.96 15.09 -1.15
N PHE A 22 -1.40 14.54 -0.04
CA PHE A 22 -2.83 14.37 0.24
C PHE A 22 -3.51 15.69 0.60
N SER A 23 -2.81 16.62 1.26
CA SER A 23 -3.33 17.96 1.50
C SER A 23 -3.61 18.70 0.19
N SER A 24 -2.71 18.57 -0.79
CA SER A 24 -2.86 19.19 -2.10
C SER A 24 -3.99 18.59 -2.93
N SER A 25 -4.18 17.26 -2.89
CA SER A 25 -5.15 16.57 -3.72
C SER A 25 -6.53 16.44 -3.10
N GLU A 26 -6.62 16.32 -1.76
CA GLU A 26 -7.86 15.97 -1.06
C GLU A 26 -8.19 16.88 0.12
N GLY A 27 -7.38 17.90 0.38
CA GLY A 27 -7.60 18.88 1.43
C GLY A 27 -6.79 18.60 2.70
N GLU A 28 -6.66 19.61 3.55
CA GLU A 28 -5.82 19.56 4.75
C GLU A 28 -6.21 18.46 5.75
N GLU A 29 -7.49 18.20 5.90
CA GLU A 29 -7.97 17.17 6.82
C GLU A 29 -7.52 15.78 6.37
N GLU A 30 -7.68 15.44 5.10
CA GLU A 30 -7.23 14.17 4.55
C GLU A 30 -5.69 14.07 4.60
N GLY A 31 -5.00 15.18 4.32
CA GLY A 31 -3.54 15.24 4.47
C GLY A 31 -3.09 14.94 5.89
N ARG A 32 -3.81 15.45 6.89
CA ARG A 32 -3.55 15.18 8.31
C ARG A 32 -3.78 13.70 8.64
N ILE A 33 -4.88 13.12 8.18
CA ILE A 33 -5.22 11.71 8.43
C ILE A 33 -4.18 10.79 7.83
N ILE A 34 -3.84 10.97 6.56
CA ILE A 34 -2.87 10.11 5.86
C ILE A 34 -1.44 10.38 6.35
N GLY A 35 -1.10 11.61 6.69
CA GLY A 35 0.17 11.95 7.32
C GLY A 35 0.36 11.24 8.66
N ASN A 36 -0.68 11.20 9.49
CA ASN A 36 -0.66 10.47 10.76
C ASN A 36 -0.51 8.96 10.55
N LEU A 37 -1.20 8.40 9.56
CA LEU A 37 -1.05 7.00 9.20
C LEU A 37 0.40 6.70 8.76
N ALA A 38 0.94 7.52 7.87
CA ALA A 38 2.32 7.38 7.40
C ALA A 38 3.33 7.49 8.56
N SER A 39 3.06 8.38 9.54
CA SER A 39 3.88 8.51 10.75
C SER A 39 3.89 7.23 11.58
N LYS A 40 2.72 6.67 11.85
CA LYS A 40 2.58 5.41 12.62
C LYS A 40 3.24 4.24 11.90
N LEU A 41 3.00 4.10 10.60
CA LEU A 41 3.61 3.06 9.78
C LEU A 41 5.14 3.19 9.78
N SER A 42 5.65 4.40 9.58
CA SER A 42 7.10 4.66 9.55
C SER A 42 7.79 4.36 10.88
N THR A 43 7.10 4.62 11.99
CA THR A 43 7.62 4.30 13.34
C THR A 43 7.82 2.78 13.51
N ASN A 44 6.99 1.98 12.86
CA ASN A 44 6.94 0.53 13.03
C ASN A 44 7.45 -0.25 11.82
N ILE A 45 8.13 0.39 10.87
CA ILE A 45 8.77 -0.32 9.76
C ILE A 45 9.75 -1.36 10.33
N ASN A 46 9.52 -2.62 9.99
CA ASN A 46 10.38 -3.74 10.40
C ASN A 46 10.83 -4.59 9.22
N ASN A 47 10.51 -4.18 7.99
CA ASN A 47 10.83 -4.87 6.75
C ASN A 47 10.26 -6.30 6.67
N LYS A 48 9.21 -6.56 7.42
CA LYS A 48 8.50 -7.84 7.46
C LYS A 48 6.99 -7.60 7.47
N GLU A 49 6.44 -7.16 8.59
CA GLU A 49 5.00 -6.85 8.69
C GLU A 49 4.67 -5.52 8.02
N ILE A 50 5.58 -4.56 8.09
CA ILE A 50 5.47 -3.25 7.45
C ILE A 50 6.72 -3.02 6.61
N ILE A 51 6.53 -3.00 5.30
CA ILE A 51 7.56 -2.78 4.30
C ILE A 51 7.26 -1.45 3.63
N ALA A 52 8.30 -0.65 3.38
CA ALA A 52 8.13 0.60 2.67
C ALA A 52 9.19 0.72 1.57
N VAL A 53 8.79 1.27 0.44
CA VAL A 53 9.68 1.53 -0.70
C VAL A 53 9.55 3.00 -1.07
N GLY A 54 10.68 3.66 -1.28
CA GLY A 54 10.74 5.05 -1.74
C GLY A 54 11.30 5.15 -3.14
N ALA A 55 10.77 6.08 -3.92
CA ALA A 55 11.32 6.51 -5.20
C ALA A 55 12.07 7.82 -4.98
N TYR A 56 13.30 7.90 -5.48
CA TYR A 56 14.21 9.02 -5.30
C TYR A 56 14.68 9.61 -6.62
N LYS A 57 14.79 10.91 -6.66
CA LYS A 57 15.43 11.65 -7.76
C LYS A 57 16.33 12.71 -7.14
N ASN A 58 17.63 12.73 -7.55
CA ASN A 58 18.60 13.65 -6.99
C ASN A 58 18.60 13.68 -5.45
N GLU A 59 18.61 12.48 -4.84
CA GLU A 59 18.63 12.27 -3.39
C GLU A 59 17.37 12.74 -2.64
N SER A 60 16.36 13.23 -3.36
CA SER A 60 15.08 13.63 -2.75
C SER A 60 14.02 12.57 -2.99
N ILE A 61 13.23 12.31 -1.96
CA ILE A 61 12.09 11.39 -2.08
C ILE A 61 11.00 12.04 -2.93
N ILE A 62 10.55 11.33 -3.96
CA ILE A 62 9.50 11.81 -4.86
C ILE A 62 8.25 10.93 -4.84
N GLY A 63 8.35 9.76 -4.24
CA GLY A 63 7.23 8.86 -4.05
C GLY A 63 7.52 7.84 -2.97
N ALA A 64 6.49 7.29 -2.36
CA ALA A 64 6.62 6.24 -1.38
C ALA A 64 5.37 5.37 -1.33
N ILE A 65 5.56 4.13 -0.92
CA ILE A 65 4.50 3.12 -0.83
C ILE A 65 4.75 2.23 0.38
N PHE A 66 3.67 1.88 1.07
CA PHE A 66 3.71 0.90 2.15
C PHE A 66 3.03 -0.40 1.74
N PHE A 67 3.58 -1.48 2.22
CA PHE A 67 2.99 -2.82 2.16
C PHE A 67 2.87 -3.34 3.57
N THR A 68 1.69 -3.77 3.96
CA THR A 68 1.45 -4.33 5.29
C THR A 68 0.83 -5.71 5.19
N ILE A 69 1.24 -6.60 6.08
CA ILE A 69 0.75 -7.97 6.07
C ILE A 69 -0.72 -8.04 6.47
N LEU A 70 -1.46 -8.90 5.76
CA LEU A 70 -2.78 -9.37 6.19
C LEU A 70 -2.60 -10.81 6.68
N SER A 71 -2.80 -11.02 7.98
CA SER A 71 -2.50 -12.28 8.63
C SER A 71 -3.68 -13.21 8.66
N PHE A 72 -3.42 -14.47 8.32
CA PHE A 72 -4.36 -15.58 8.37
C PHE A 72 -3.78 -16.73 9.19
N ASN A 73 -4.62 -17.67 9.62
CA ASN A 73 -4.14 -18.91 10.22
C ASN A 73 -3.46 -19.84 9.20
N GLU A 74 -3.82 -19.70 7.92
CA GLU A 74 -3.16 -20.43 6.84
C GLU A 74 -1.77 -19.86 6.55
N PRO A 75 -0.80 -20.70 6.13
CA PRO A 75 0.57 -20.26 5.85
C PRO A 75 0.72 -19.58 4.49
N ILE A 76 -0.18 -18.66 4.17
CA ILE A 76 -0.14 -17.87 2.93
C ILE A 76 0.29 -16.44 3.25
N LEU A 77 1.18 -15.88 2.42
CA LEU A 77 1.61 -14.50 2.54
C LEU A 77 0.76 -13.61 1.65
N VAL A 78 0.00 -12.73 2.29
CA VAL A 78 -0.85 -11.74 1.64
C VAL A 78 -0.48 -10.36 2.20
N TYR A 79 -0.21 -9.41 1.31
CA TYR A 79 0.13 -8.04 1.70
C TYR A 79 -0.82 -7.05 1.06
N MET A 80 -1.17 -6.04 1.83
CA MET A 80 -1.96 -4.91 1.35
C MET A 80 -1.04 -3.75 0.99
N LEU A 81 -1.28 -3.16 -0.17
CA LEU A 81 -0.58 -2.00 -0.71
C LEU A 81 -1.42 -0.76 -0.40
N ALA A 82 -1.00 0.02 0.57
CA ALA A 82 -1.59 1.30 0.96
C ALA A 82 -0.78 1.91 2.12
N PRO A 83 -0.68 3.25 2.21
CA PRO A 83 -0.98 4.22 1.17
C PRO A 83 0.15 4.38 0.16
N VAL A 84 -0.16 5.05 -0.95
CA VAL A 84 0.79 5.41 -2.01
C VAL A 84 0.76 6.92 -2.19
N ALA A 85 1.92 7.55 -2.29
CA ALA A 85 2.02 8.97 -2.62
C ALA A 85 3.10 9.21 -3.66
N VAL A 86 2.82 10.12 -4.59
CA VAL A 86 3.81 10.69 -5.50
C VAL A 86 3.74 12.20 -5.33
N SER A 87 4.89 12.83 -5.11
CA SER A 87 5.01 14.27 -4.97
C SER A 87 4.23 15.00 -6.07
N THR A 88 3.49 16.03 -5.70
CA THR A 88 2.62 16.77 -6.62
C THR A 88 3.37 17.26 -7.87
N LYS A 89 4.64 17.66 -7.71
CA LYS A 89 5.50 18.11 -8.81
C LYS A 89 5.88 16.99 -9.78
N HIS A 90 5.72 15.74 -9.40
CA HIS A 90 6.16 14.57 -10.17
C HIS A 90 5.00 13.67 -10.61
N GLN A 91 3.76 14.10 -10.39
CA GLN A 91 2.59 13.35 -10.83
C GLN A 91 2.42 13.41 -12.36
N GLY A 92 1.76 12.41 -12.93
CA GLY A 92 1.54 12.33 -14.38
C GLY A 92 2.76 11.88 -15.19
N MET A 93 3.81 11.41 -14.54
CA MET A 93 5.06 10.94 -15.18
C MET A 93 5.25 9.43 -15.09
N GLY A 94 4.24 8.69 -14.64
CA GLY A 94 4.31 7.23 -14.49
C GLY A 94 5.08 6.75 -13.27
N ILE A 95 5.45 7.63 -12.35
CA ILE A 95 6.25 7.28 -11.16
C ILE A 95 5.45 6.36 -10.23
N GLY A 96 4.16 6.64 -10.03
CA GLY A 96 3.31 5.81 -9.18
C GLY A 96 3.24 4.37 -9.69
N GLN A 97 3.05 4.18 -10.98
CA GLN A 97 3.02 2.86 -11.60
C GLN A 97 4.38 2.15 -11.48
N ALA A 98 5.48 2.87 -11.73
CA ALA A 98 6.83 2.33 -11.61
C ALA A 98 7.13 1.91 -10.17
N LEU A 99 6.74 2.72 -9.19
CA LEU A 99 6.91 2.45 -7.77
C LEU A 99 6.11 1.21 -7.35
N ILE A 100 4.85 1.12 -7.75
CA ILE A 100 4.01 -0.04 -7.47
C ILE A 100 4.60 -1.30 -8.10
N ASN A 101 4.98 -1.25 -9.35
CA ASN A 101 5.57 -2.39 -10.05
C ASN A 101 6.87 -2.85 -9.38
N HIS A 102 7.71 -1.91 -8.94
CA HIS A 102 8.93 -2.24 -8.19
C HIS A 102 8.58 -2.94 -6.86
N GLY A 103 7.61 -2.40 -6.13
CA GLY A 103 7.15 -3.00 -4.87
C GLY A 103 6.55 -4.39 -5.06
N LEU A 104 5.77 -4.61 -6.12
CA LEU A 104 5.21 -5.94 -6.42
C LEU A 104 6.32 -6.96 -6.74
N LYS A 105 7.37 -6.55 -7.44
CA LYS A 105 8.56 -7.42 -7.66
C LYS A 105 9.24 -7.76 -6.35
N GLU A 106 9.36 -6.80 -5.45
CA GLU A 106 9.93 -7.02 -4.13
C GLU A 106 9.11 -8.03 -3.33
N LEU A 107 7.78 -7.87 -3.30
CA LEU A 107 6.89 -8.84 -2.65
C LEU A 107 7.02 -10.23 -3.27
N LYS A 108 7.07 -10.31 -4.59
CA LYS A 108 7.23 -11.58 -5.31
C LYS A 108 8.54 -12.27 -4.95
N SER A 109 9.64 -11.52 -4.82
CA SER A 109 10.94 -12.05 -4.39
C SER A 109 10.93 -12.60 -2.96
N ARG A 110 9.98 -12.16 -2.15
CA ARG A 110 9.77 -12.62 -0.77
C ARG A 110 8.75 -13.74 -0.66
N SER A 111 8.36 -14.33 -1.78
CA SER A 111 7.37 -15.42 -1.85
C SER A 111 5.96 -15.02 -1.40
N VAL A 112 5.61 -13.74 -1.54
CA VAL A 112 4.24 -13.27 -1.31
C VAL A 112 3.35 -13.80 -2.42
N SER A 113 2.21 -14.36 -2.06
CA SER A 113 1.28 -15.00 -3.00
C SER A 113 0.25 -14.04 -3.58
N VAL A 114 -0.21 -13.08 -2.78
CA VAL A 114 -1.30 -12.18 -3.15
C VAL A 114 -0.99 -10.77 -2.70
N ALA A 115 -1.19 -9.81 -3.59
CA ALA A 115 -1.20 -8.39 -3.25
C ALA A 115 -2.64 -7.87 -3.32
N ILE A 116 -3.03 -7.08 -2.34
CA ILE A 116 -4.35 -6.46 -2.24
C ILE A 116 -4.16 -4.96 -2.12
N THR A 117 -5.11 -4.20 -2.65
CA THR A 117 -5.17 -2.76 -2.41
C THR A 117 -6.63 -2.31 -2.27
N TYR A 118 -6.80 -1.14 -1.70
CA TYR A 118 -8.11 -0.52 -1.55
C TYR A 118 -8.04 0.90 -2.13
N GLY A 119 -8.64 1.09 -3.30
CA GLY A 119 -8.56 2.36 -4.00
C GLY A 119 -9.26 2.38 -5.35
N ASP A 120 -8.82 3.28 -6.23
CA ASP A 120 -9.45 3.52 -7.52
C ASP A 120 -9.14 2.40 -8.53
N PRO A 121 -10.16 1.63 -8.96
CA PRO A 121 -9.96 0.57 -9.94
C PRO A 121 -9.33 1.03 -11.25
N SER A 122 -9.65 2.24 -11.70
CA SER A 122 -9.13 2.76 -12.99
C SER A 122 -7.63 2.99 -12.94
N PHE A 123 -7.10 3.35 -11.78
CA PHE A 123 -5.65 3.52 -11.59
C PHE A 123 -4.96 2.17 -11.40
N TYR A 124 -5.44 1.36 -10.46
CA TYR A 124 -4.78 0.11 -10.10
C TYR A 124 -4.90 -1.00 -11.16
N SER A 125 -5.90 -0.94 -12.04
CA SER A 125 -5.97 -1.87 -13.18
C SER A 125 -4.76 -1.75 -14.10
N LYS A 126 -4.14 -0.57 -14.17
CA LYS A 126 -2.94 -0.33 -14.98
C LYS A 126 -1.71 -1.08 -14.46
N VAL A 127 -1.72 -1.51 -13.21
CA VAL A 127 -0.64 -2.28 -12.58
C VAL A 127 -1.08 -3.68 -12.17
N GLY A 128 -2.13 -4.20 -12.81
CA GLY A 128 -2.51 -5.61 -12.74
C GLY A 128 -3.54 -5.97 -11.68
N PHE A 129 -4.08 -5.02 -10.93
CA PHE A 129 -5.12 -5.29 -9.95
C PHE A 129 -6.49 -5.43 -10.62
N LYS A 130 -7.32 -6.30 -10.08
CA LYS A 130 -8.69 -6.54 -10.51
C LYS A 130 -9.61 -6.56 -9.31
N SER A 131 -10.92 -6.38 -9.54
CA SER A 131 -11.92 -6.52 -8.49
C SER A 131 -11.74 -7.82 -7.72
N LEU A 132 -11.74 -7.70 -6.40
CA LEU A 132 -11.63 -8.83 -5.49
C LEU A 132 -12.92 -8.93 -4.67
N SER A 133 -13.62 -10.06 -4.80
CA SER A 133 -14.81 -10.32 -3.99
C SER A 133 -14.41 -10.60 -2.54
N GLU A 134 -15.17 -10.07 -1.59
CA GLU A 134 -15.00 -10.43 -0.17
C GLU A 134 -15.39 -11.89 0.11
N GLN A 135 -16.05 -12.56 -0.84
CA GLN A 135 -16.27 -14.03 -0.75
C GLN A 135 -14.98 -14.80 -1.04
N VAL A 136 -14.01 -14.19 -1.71
CA VAL A 136 -12.69 -14.79 -1.96
C VAL A 136 -11.75 -14.45 -0.81
N ILE A 137 -11.53 -13.16 -0.55
CA ILE A 137 -10.78 -12.68 0.63
C ILE A 137 -11.54 -11.50 1.22
N GLN A 138 -11.93 -11.62 2.48
CA GLN A 138 -12.59 -10.55 3.20
C GLN A 138 -11.62 -9.39 3.49
N ALA A 139 -12.15 -8.17 3.56
CA ALA A 139 -11.42 -7.06 4.14
C ALA A 139 -11.35 -7.22 5.67
N PRO A 140 -10.29 -6.71 6.32
CA PRO A 140 -10.16 -6.81 7.78
C PRO A 140 -11.27 -6.08 8.53
N LEU A 141 -11.77 -4.97 7.97
CA LEU A 141 -12.85 -4.17 8.51
C LEU A 141 -13.91 -3.92 7.41
N LYS A 142 -15.06 -3.37 7.81
CA LYS A 142 -16.14 -3.09 6.87
C LYS A 142 -15.72 -2.04 5.85
N LEU A 143 -15.86 -2.35 4.57
CA LEU A 143 -15.55 -1.44 3.47
C LEU A 143 -16.66 -0.43 3.26
N SER A 144 -16.31 0.86 3.18
CA SER A 144 -17.22 1.92 2.77
C SER A 144 -17.44 1.95 1.26
N MET A 145 -16.44 1.50 0.49
CA MET A 145 -16.48 1.45 -0.98
C MET A 145 -16.03 0.07 -1.47
N PRO A 146 -16.90 -0.96 -1.40
CA PRO A 146 -16.52 -2.34 -1.75
C PRO A 146 -15.93 -2.51 -3.15
N GLU A 147 -16.29 -1.65 -4.09
CA GLU A 147 -15.75 -1.65 -5.46
C GLU A 147 -14.26 -1.30 -5.52
N GLY A 148 -13.73 -0.69 -4.46
CA GLY A 148 -12.31 -0.37 -4.33
C GLY A 148 -11.45 -1.53 -3.80
N TRP A 149 -12.05 -2.65 -3.40
CA TRP A 149 -11.32 -3.82 -2.93
C TRP A 149 -10.78 -4.60 -4.12
N LEU A 150 -9.45 -4.59 -4.29
CA LEU A 150 -8.77 -5.06 -5.50
C LEU A 150 -7.64 -6.00 -5.12
N GLY A 151 -7.35 -6.97 -5.98
CA GLY A 151 -6.27 -7.91 -5.74
C GLY A 151 -5.62 -8.43 -7.00
N GLN A 152 -4.45 -9.01 -6.85
CA GLN A 152 -3.78 -9.77 -7.89
C GLN A 152 -2.95 -10.91 -7.29
N SER A 153 -2.87 -12.00 -8.01
CA SER A 153 -1.97 -13.10 -7.68
C SER A 153 -0.54 -12.72 -8.09
N LEU A 154 0.41 -12.99 -7.22
CA LEU A 154 1.85 -12.84 -7.52
C LEU A 154 2.48 -14.18 -7.89
N THR A 155 1.67 -15.22 -8.11
CA THR A 155 2.07 -16.55 -8.55
C THR A 155 1.41 -16.88 -9.89
N ASP A 156 1.65 -18.08 -10.41
CA ASP A 156 0.98 -18.59 -11.60
C ASP A 156 -0.41 -19.17 -11.32
N LYS A 157 -0.85 -19.15 -10.04
CA LYS A 157 -2.15 -19.66 -9.60
C LYS A 157 -3.12 -18.51 -9.35
N PRO A 158 -4.45 -18.75 -9.45
CA PRO A 158 -5.42 -17.73 -9.08
C PRO A 158 -5.38 -17.44 -7.57
N ILE A 159 -5.96 -16.31 -7.17
CA ILE A 159 -6.10 -15.96 -5.76
C ILE A 159 -6.97 -17.05 -5.08
N PRO A 160 -6.46 -17.69 -4.00
CA PRO A 160 -7.25 -18.71 -3.32
C PRO A 160 -8.36 -18.09 -2.49
N THR A 161 -9.44 -18.84 -2.31
CA THR A 161 -10.51 -18.46 -1.38
C THR A 161 -10.06 -18.75 0.04
N ILE A 162 -10.07 -17.72 0.90
CA ILE A 162 -9.75 -17.83 2.32
C ILE A 162 -10.96 -17.35 3.10
N LYS A 163 -11.61 -18.26 3.82
CA LYS A 163 -12.88 -17.97 4.48
C LYS A 163 -12.75 -17.14 5.74
N GLU A 164 -11.61 -17.20 6.44
CA GLU A 164 -11.41 -16.41 7.63
C GLU A 164 -11.16 -14.92 7.29
N ARG A 165 -11.59 -14.05 8.19
CA ARG A 165 -11.29 -12.62 8.09
C ARG A 165 -9.82 -12.39 8.45
N PRO A 166 -9.03 -11.71 7.62
CA PRO A 166 -7.64 -11.42 7.96
C PRO A 166 -7.53 -10.41 9.11
N ILE A 167 -6.37 -10.43 9.75
CA ILE A 167 -5.99 -9.44 10.74
C ILE A 167 -5.01 -8.47 10.08
N CYS A 168 -5.33 -7.19 10.05
CA CYS A 168 -4.43 -6.14 9.58
C CYS A 168 -3.48 -5.71 10.69
N VAL A 169 -2.41 -5.00 10.32
CA VAL A 169 -1.54 -4.36 11.32
C VAL A 169 -2.33 -3.31 12.10
N GLU A 170 -1.92 -3.04 13.33
CA GLU A 170 -2.65 -2.15 14.24
C GLU A 170 -2.86 -0.74 13.67
N GLU A 171 -1.91 -0.23 12.88
CA GLU A 171 -1.98 1.09 12.25
C GLU A 171 -3.17 1.22 11.30
N PHE A 172 -3.65 0.11 10.73
CA PHE A 172 -4.84 0.05 9.88
C PHE A 172 -6.10 -0.38 10.62
N ASN A 173 -6.02 -0.69 11.90
CA ASN A 173 -7.17 -1.13 12.67
C ASN A 173 -8.02 0.07 13.14
N ALA A 174 -8.52 0.84 12.20
CA ALA A 174 -9.36 2.02 12.41
C ALA A 174 -10.45 2.06 11.34
N PRO A 175 -11.74 1.99 11.71
CA PRO A 175 -12.84 1.95 10.73
C PRO A 175 -12.84 3.10 9.73
N ALA A 176 -12.34 4.27 10.12
CA ALA A 176 -12.30 5.45 9.24
C ALA A 176 -11.37 5.28 8.03
N LEU A 177 -10.50 4.27 8.03
CA LEU A 177 -9.58 3.99 6.92
C LEU A 177 -10.16 3.04 5.86
N TRP A 178 -11.35 2.50 6.09
CA TRP A 178 -11.94 1.47 5.22
C TRP A 178 -13.28 1.86 4.56
#